data_3a2cbdd84ae34d7ab8b82bac764577c5
#
_entry.id   3a2cbdd84ae34d7ab8b82bac764577c5
#
_cell.length_a   1.000
_cell.length_b   1.000
_cell.length_c   1.000
_cell.angle_alpha   90.00
_cell.angle_beta   90.00
_cell.angle_gamma   90.00
#
_symmetry.space_group_name_H-M   'P 1'
#
loop_
_entity.id
_entity.type
_entity.pdbx_description
1 polymer ?
#
loop_
_entity_poly.entity_id
_entity_poly.type
_entity_poly.pdbx_seq_one_letter_code
_entity_poly.pdbx_strand_id
1 'polypeptide(L)'
;MSNPTPEATTEKRRLTDRFLDIVERVGNALPDPTTLFALSALAVIVMSGIAAQFDLSVAHPTTGEVIKPVSLLSVDGLHRILTGLVTSFTSFAPLGTVVVALIGIGVAEVSGLIGAVMRLLVLKSPRSLLTPVVVFCGVLSNAASEVGYVLLVPLAALIFKAAGRHPVLGLAAAFAGVSGGYSANFVLGTIDPLLAGLSQEAAQIIDPAYTVSPAANYYFMFVSTFLITALGWWVTEKLVAPRMEADGAAIVDGDGGEDAEEAVKPLAPEEKRGLAYASVAFAVMTGLI
;
A
#
# COMPACT_ATOMS: atom_id res chain seq x y z
N MET A 1 -48.95 -15.37 32.95
CA MET A 1 -47.54 -15.75 32.84
C MET A 1 -46.90 -14.73 31.94
N SER A 2 -46.33 -13.71 32.53
CA SER A 2 -45.66 -12.60 31.85
C SER A 2 -44.19 -13.02 31.54
N ASN A 3 -43.87 -12.98 30.24
CA ASN A 3 -42.53 -13.26 29.73
C ASN A 3 -41.60 -12.09 30.13
N PRO A 4 -40.44 -12.30 30.74
CA PRO A 4 -39.53 -11.20 31.04
C PRO A 4 -38.85 -10.74 29.75
N THR A 5 -38.93 -9.46 29.49
CA THR A 5 -38.17 -8.74 28.45
C THR A 5 -36.69 -8.88 28.74
N PRO A 6 -35.81 -9.17 27.79
CA PRO A 6 -34.37 -9.18 28.00
C PRO A 6 -33.89 -7.76 28.31
N GLU A 7 -33.39 -7.54 29.51
CA GLU A 7 -32.65 -6.34 29.86
C GLU A 7 -31.43 -6.20 28.94
N ALA A 8 -31.42 -5.15 28.14
CA ALA A 8 -30.26 -4.76 27.36
C ALA A 8 -29.12 -4.37 28.32
N THR A 9 -28.19 -5.27 28.51
CA THR A 9 -26.94 -4.98 29.21
C THR A 9 -26.20 -3.89 28.45
N THR A 10 -26.22 -2.68 28.99
CA THR A 10 -25.37 -1.56 28.54
C THR A 10 -23.92 -1.91 28.90
N GLU A 11 -23.28 -2.67 28.02
CA GLU A 11 -21.83 -2.89 28.11
C GLU A 11 -21.14 -1.53 28.02
N LYS A 12 -20.35 -1.20 29.04
CA LYS A 12 -19.49 -0.02 29.01
C LYS A 12 -18.56 -0.15 27.81
N ARG A 13 -18.87 0.57 26.72
CA ARG A 13 -18.01 0.66 25.53
C ARG A 13 -16.57 0.92 25.98
N ARG A 14 -15.65 0.01 25.67
CA ARG A 14 -14.24 0.15 26.01
C ARG A 14 -13.67 1.37 25.29
N LEU A 15 -12.62 1.99 25.83
CA LEU A 15 -11.93 3.12 25.16
C LEU A 15 -11.46 2.75 23.77
N THR A 16 -11.09 1.49 23.55
CA THR A 16 -10.75 0.93 22.25
C THR A 16 -11.89 1.01 21.24
N ASP A 17 -13.14 0.73 21.65
CA ASP A 17 -14.30 0.76 20.74
C ASP A 17 -14.60 2.20 20.29
N ARG A 18 -14.50 3.16 21.21
CA ARG A 18 -14.64 4.59 20.88
C ARG A 18 -13.54 5.08 19.95
N PHE A 19 -12.31 4.62 20.15
CA PHE A 19 -11.19 4.95 19.26
C PHE A 19 -11.44 4.38 17.86
N LEU A 20 -11.86 3.12 17.75
CA LEU A 20 -12.18 2.48 16.47
C LEU A 20 -13.37 3.18 15.76
N ASP A 21 -14.43 3.53 16.50
CA ASP A 21 -15.57 4.30 15.96
C ASP A 21 -15.12 5.66 15.38
N ILE A 22 -14.14 6.32 16.03
CA ILE A 22 -13.57 7.59 15.53
C ILE A 22 -12.78 7.35 14.25
N VAL A 23 -11.88 6.36 14.26
CA VAL A 23 -11.06 6.01 13.10
C VAL A 23 -11.94 5.65 11.91
N GLU A 24 -12.96 4.82 12.12
CA GLU A 24 -13.93 4.46 11.09
C GLU A 24 -14.68 5.67 10.54
N ARG A 25 -15.20 6.51 11.42
CA ARG A 25 -15.92 7.71 11.01
C ARG A 25 -15.06 8.69 10.24
N VAL A 26 -13.82 8.92 10.68
CA VAL A 26 -12.86 9.79 10.00
C VAL A 26 -12.47 9.18 8.66
N GLY A 27 -12.15 7.88 8.62
CA GLY A 27 -11.79 7.17 7.39
C GLY A 27 -12.91 7.23 6.35
N ASN A 28 -14.14 6.97 6.76
CA ASN A 28 -15.32 7.01 5.87
C ASN A 28 -15.73 8.43 5.44
N ALA A 29 -15.28 9.47 6.16
CA ALA A 29 -15.53 10.88 5.80
C ALA A 29 -14.49 11.42 4.81
N LEU A 30 -13.36 10.72 4.59
CA LEU A 30 -12.36 11.15 3.63
C LEU A 30 -12.88 10.94 2.20
N PRO A 31 -12.80 11.98 1.35
CA PRO A 31 -13.13 11.82 -0.07
C PRO A 31 -12.12 10.93 -0.79
N ASP A 32 -12.44 10.56 -2.03
CA ASP A 32 -11.52 9.80 -2.87
C ASP A 32 -10.17 10.52 -3.06
N PRO A 33 -9.08 9.78 -3.40
CA PRO A 33 -7.74 10.36 -3.49
C PRO A 33 -7.64 11.54 -4.45
N THR A 34 -8.36 11.52 -5.59
CA THR A 34 -8.33 12.61 -6.58
C THR A 34 -8.88 13.89 -5.98
N THR A 35 -10.02 13.79 -5.27
CA THR A 35 -10.63 14.91 -4.56
C THR A 35 -9.73 15.43 -3.44
N LEU A 36 -9.06 14.54 -2.68
CA LEU A 36 -8.11 14.92 -1.65
C LEU A 36 -6.94 15.73 -2.22
N PHE A 37 -6.36 15.30 -3.34
CA PHE A 37 -5.29 16.05 -4.01
C PHE A 37 -5.77 17.40 -4.54
N ALA A 38 -6.97 17.46 -5.13
CA ALA A 38 -7.56 18.73 -5.58
C ALA A 38 -7.79 19.71 -4.43
N LEU A 39 -8.33 19.23 -3.31
CA LEU A 39 -8.52 20.05 -2.10
C LEU A 39 -7.18 20.49 -1.50
N SER A 40 -6.17 19.63 -1.49
CA SER A 40 -4.82 19.96 -1.02
C SER A 40 -4.18 21.04 -1.90
N ALA A 41 -4.29 20.92 -3.22
CA ALA A 41 -3.81 21.95 -4.14
C ALA A 41 -4.52 23.31 -3.92
N LEU A 42 -5.84 23.29 -3.76
CA LEU A 42 -6.62 24.49 -3.42
C LEU A 42 -6.17 25.09 -2.07
N ALA A 43 -5.94 24.25 -1.07
CA ALA A 43 -5.44 24.69 0.23
C ALA A 43 -4.08 25.40 0.11
N VAL A 44 -3.15 24.85 -0.69
CA VAL A 44 -1.85 25.47 -0.96
C VAL A 44 -2.02 26.82 -1.64
N ILE A 45 -2.91 26.95 -2.63
CA ILE A 45 -3.20 28.22 -3.30
C ILE A 45 -3.70 29.26 -2.29
N VAL A 46 -4.65 28.89 -1.42
CA VAL A 46 -5.19 29.79 -0.40
C VAL A 46 -4.11 30.17 0.63
N MET A 47 -3.37 29.19 1.13
CA MET A 47 -2.28 29.42 2.08
C MET A 47 -1.18 30.31 1.51
N SER A 48 -0.83 30.19 0.24
CA SER A 48 0.15 31.04 -0.42
C SER A 48 -0.30 32.51 -0.45
N GLY A 49 -1.60 32.75 -0.70
CA GLY A 49 -2.18 34.10 -0.64
C GLY A 49 -2.16 34.70 0.75
N ILE A 50 -2.43 33.89 1.78
CA ILE A 50 -2.34 34.31 3.17
C ILE A 50 -0.87 34.60 3.55
N ALA A 51 0.05 33.68 3.26
CA ALA A 51 1.47 33.82 3.59
C ALA A 51 2.11 35.06 2.95
N ALA A 52 1.70 35.39 1.72
CA ALA A 52 2.20 36.56 1.02
C ALA A 52 1.82 37.90 1.68
N GLN A 53 0.79 37.92 2.56
CA GLN A 53 0.37 39.11 3.29
C GLN A 53 1.25 39.41 4.53
N PHE A 54 1.99 38.40 5.03
CA PHE A 54 2.76 38.50 6.26
C PHE A 54 4.22 38.93 6.03
N ASP A 55 4.61 39.32 4.81
CA ASP A 55 5.98 39.69 4.43
C ASP A 55 7.07 38.72 4.95
N LEU A 56 6.73 37.47 4.97
CA LEU A 56 7.61 36.40 5.40
C LEU A 56 8.80 36.32 4.43
N SER A 57 10.01 36.16 4.95
CA SER A 57 11.21 35.96 4.13
C SER A 57 12.18 35.02 4.84
N VAL A 58 12.87 34.20 4.07
CA VAL A 58 13.90 33.29 4.56
C VAL A 58 15.08 33.35 3.61
N ALA A 59 16.30 33.33 4.15
CA ALA A 59 17.50 33.24 3.32
C ALA A 59 17.75 31.78 2.93
N HIS A 60 18.03 31.53 1.66
CA HIS A 60 18.45 30.22 1.18
C HIS A 60 19.76 29.81 1.88
N PRO A 61 19.85 28.60 2.47
CA PRO A 61 20.99 28.23 3.32
C PRO A 61 22.35 28.23 2.57
N THR A 62 22.34 27.95 1.27
CA THR A 62 23.57 27.84 0.46
C THR A 62 23.87 29.11 -0.32
N THR A 63 22.85 29.70 -0.96
CA THR A 63 23.07 30.87 -1.85
C THR A 63 22.91 32.19 -1.13
N GLY A 64 22.29 32.23 0.05
CA GLY A 64 21.95 33.47 0.77
C GLY A 64 20.84 34.30 0.12
N GLU A 65 20.25 33.82 -0.97
CA GLU A 65 19.16 34.50 -1.67
C GLU A 65 17.92 34.58 -0.78
N VAL A 66 17.25 35.71 -0.77
CA VAL A 66 16.04 35.91 0.03
C VAL A 66 14.83 35.34 -0.72
N ILE A 67 14.25 34.28 -0.16
CA ILE A 67 13.04 33.65 -0.67
C ILE A 67 11.83 34.25 0.04
N LYS A 68 10.84 34.68 -0.75
CA LYS A 68 9.56 35.21 -0.26
C LYS A 68 8.39 34.36 -0.81
N PRO A 69 7.31 34.20 -0.05
CA PRO A 69 6.12 33.51 -0.55
C PRO A 69 5.50 34.33 -1.70
N VAL A 70 5.13 33.61 -2.76
CA VAL A 70 4.43 34.19 -3.91
C VAL A 70 2.94 33.83 -3.79
N SER A 71 2.07 34.85 -3.86
CA SER A 71 0.63 34.63 -3.84
C SER A 71 0.16 33.96 -5.13
N LEU A 72 -0.34 32.73 -5.04
CA LEU A 72 -0.94 32.03 -6.16
C LEU A 72 -2.39 32.47 -6.44
N LEU A 73 -2.98 33.30 -5.54
CA LEU A 73 -4.32 33.91 -5.75
C LEU A 73 -4.25 35.17 -6.62
N SER A 74 -3.07 35.66 -6.96
CA SER A 74 -2.88 36.82 -7.83
C SER A 74 -2.96 36.44 -9.31
N VAL A 75 -3.12 37.42 -10.20
CA VAL A 75 -3.04 37.21 -11.65
C VAL A 75 -1.69 36.66 -12.05
N ASP A 76 -0.60 37.15 -11.46
CA ASP A 76 0.74 36.59 -11.68
C ASP A 76 0.90 35.17 -11.19
N GLY A 77 0.25 34.84 -10.06
CA GLY A 77 0.16 33.48 -9.54
C GLY A 77 -0.57 32.54 -10.50
N LEU A 78 -1.68 32.96 -11.07
CA LEU A 78 -2.41 32.19 -12.07
C LEU A 78 -1.56 31.98 -13.34
N HIS A 79 -0.91 33.03 -13.83
CA HIS A 79 0.03 32.92 -14.96
C HIS A 79 1.15 31.92 -14.65
N ARG A 80 1.73 31.97 -13.44
CA ARG A 80 2.77 31.04 -13.00
C ARG A 80 2.29 29.60 -13.00
N ILE A 81 1.05 29.34 -12.53
CA ILE A 81 0.46 27.99 -12.57
C ILE A 81 0.31 27.52 -14.03
N LEU A 82 -0.32 28.31 -14.87
CA LEU A 82 -0.62 27.92 -16.25
C LEU A 82 0.63 27.74 -17.12
N THR A 83 1.58 28.67 -17.03
CA THR A 83 2.83 28.60 -17.82
C THR A 83 3.81 27.57 -17.28
N GLY A 84 3.79 27.35 -15.96
CA GLY A 84 4.67 26.40 -15.27
C GLY A 84 4.17 24.94 -15.25
N LEU A 85 2.94 24.67 -15.65
CA LEU A 85 2.28 23.38 -15.47
C LEU A 85 3.07 22.22 -16.08
N VAL A 86 3.48 22.36 -17.34
CA VAL A 86 4.27 21.34 -18.03
C VAL A 86 5.64 21.16 -17.39
N THR A 87 6.33 22.27 -17.13
CA THR A 87 7.67 22.25 -16.52
C THR A 87 7.63 21.64 -15.12
N SER A 88 6.66 22.01 -14.29
CA SER A 88 6.50 21.46 -12.94
C SER A 88 6.28 19.96 -12.96
N PHE A 89 5.53 19.45 -13.94
CA PHE A 89 5.33 18.02 -14.12
C PHE A 89 6.59 17.31 -14.63
N THR A 90 7.22 17.84 -15.69
CA THR A 90 8.36 17.17 -16.34
C THR A 90 9.67 17.29 -15.56
N SER A 91 9.82 18.34 -14.75
CA SER A 91 11.00 18.52 -13.88
C SER A 91 10.91 17.77 -12.54
N PHE A 92 9.79 17.03 -12.29
CA PHE A 92 9.69 16.20 -11.12
C PHE A 92 10.74 15.07 -11.19
N ALA A 93 11.78 15.16 -10.35
CA ALA A 93 12.98 14.31 -10.45
C ALA A 93 12.71 12.81 -10.52
N PRO A 94 11.76 12.21 -9.75
CA PRO A 94 11.49 10.78 -9.82
C PRO A 94 10.69 10.36 -11.07
N LEU A 95 10.10 11.30 -11.85
CA LEU A 95 9.13 10.98 -12.91
C LEU A 95 9.64 9.93 -13.90
N GLY A 96 10.84 10.13 -14.43
CA GLY A 96 11.41 9.22 -15.42
C GLY A 96 11.63 7.81 -14.86
N THR A 97 12.21 7.71 -13.69
CA THR A 97 12.51 6.43 -13.01
C THR A 97 11.23 5.69 -12.65
N VAL A 98 10.24 6.40 -12.12
CA VAL A 98 8.93 5.84 -11.75
C VAL A 98 8.18 5.33 -12.97
N VAL A 99 8.15 6.10 -14.07
CA VAL A 99 7.48 5.69 -15.32
C VAL A 99 8.12 4.42 -15.89
N VAL A 100 9.45 4.35 -15.93
CA VAL A 100 10.16 3.14 -16.41
C VAL A 100 9.87 1.94 -15.51
N ALA A 101 9.87 2.11 -14.19
CA ALA A 101 9.52 1.04 -13.26
C ALA A 101 8.07 0.57 -13.45
N LEU A 102 7.12 1.50 -13.60
CA LEU A 102 5.70 1.18 -13.85
C LEU A 102 5.49 0.40 -15.16
N ILE A 103 6.26 0.67 -16.21
CA ILE A 103 6.19 -0.11 -17.45
C ILE A 103 6.55 -1.57 -17.18
N GLY A 104 7.64 -1.82 -16.44
CA GLY A 104 8.06 -3.19 -16.08
C GLY A 104 7.03 -3.91 -15.23
N ILE A 105 6.50 -3.23 -14.21
CA ILE A 105 5.46 -3.77 -13.32
C ILE A 105 4.17 -4.02 -14.09
N GLY A 106 3.74 -3.11 -14.96
CA GLY A 106 2.56 -3.27 -15.80
C GLY A 106 2.65 -4.49 -16.71
N VAL A 107 3.82 -4.77 -17.29
CA VAL A 107 4.04 -6.01 -18.05
C VAL A 107 3.88 -7.24 -17.18
N ALA A 108 4.46 -7.24 -15.97
CA ALA A 108 4.35 -8.36 -15.02
C ALA A 108 2.91 -8.56 -14.53
N GLU A 109 2.15 -7.50 -14.37
CA GLU A 109 0.74 -7.52 -13.96
C GLU A 109 -0.15 -8.07 -15.09
N VAL A 110 -0.10 -7.46 -16.28
CA VAL A 110 -0.93 -7.85 -17.44
C VAL A 110 -0.62 -9.26 -17.91
N SER A 111 0.65 -9.72 -17.78
CA SER A 111 1.03 -11.11 -18.08
C SER A 111 0.50 -12.12 -17.06
N GLY A 112 -0.07 -11.68 -15.94
CA GLY A 112 -0.52 -12.55 -14.86
C GLY A 112 0.60 -13.13 -13.99
N LEU A 113 1.86 -12.69 -14.19
CA LEU A 113 3.03 -13.21 -13.46
C LEU A 113 2.85 -13.04 -11.94
N ILE A 114 2.45 -11.84 -11.51
CA ILE A 114 2.29 -11.52 -10.09
C ILE A 114 1.20 -12.39 -9.46
N GLY A 115 0.04 -12.50 -10.12
CA GLY A 115 -1.06 -13.36 -9.68
C GLY A 115 -0.67 -14.84 -9.59
N ALA A 116 0.07 -15.34 -10.58
CA ALA A 116 0.56 -16.72 -10.59
C ALA A 116 1.54 -17.00 -9.45
N VAL A 117 2.44 -16.07 -9.15
CA VAL A 117 3.38 -16.19 -8.01
C VAL A 117 2.62 -16.23 -6.69
N MET A 118 1.67 -15.30 -6.47
CA MET A 118 0.88 -15.25 -5.25
C MET A 118 0.04 -16.51 -5.05
N ARG A 119 -0.67 -16.96 -6.08
CA ARG A 119 -1.44 -18.21 -6.04
C ARG A 119 -0.53 -19.42 -5.76
N LEU A 120 0.64 -19.48 -6.39
CA LEU A 120 1.58 -20.57 -6.16
C LEU A 120 2.02 -20.66 -4.70
N LEU A 121 2.36 -19.53 -4.09
CA LEU A 121 2.82 -19.46 -2.70
C LEU A 121 1.68 -19.86 -1.74
N VAL A 122 0.50 -19.31 -1.93
CA VAL A 122 -0.63 -19.53 -1.02
C VAL A 122 -1.21 -20.93 -1.17
N LEU A 123 -1.43 -21.43 -2.40
CA LEU A 123 -2.00 -22.75 -2.64
C LEU A 123 -1.08 -23.92 -2.25
N LYS A 124 0.24 -23.71 -2.29
CA LYS A 124 1.21 -24.74 -1.82
C LYS A 124 1.46 -24.69 -0.33
N SER A 125 0.91 -23.72 0.38
CA SER A 125 1.13 -23.57 1.81
C SER A 125 0.41 -24.68 2.60
N PRO A 126 1.08 -25.34 3.54
CA PRO A 126 0.42 -26.23 4.48
C PRO A 126 -0.53 -25.41 5.39
N ARG A 127 -1.61 -26.05 5.84
CA ARG A 127 -2.65 -25.39 6.67
C ARG A 127 -2.09 -24.67 7.88
N SER A 128 -1.03 -25.17 8.49
CA SER A 128 -0.35 -24.55 9.64
C SER A 128 0.41 -23.26 9.33
N LEU A 129 0.81 -23.07 8.07
CA LEU A 129 1.55 -21.90 7.60
C LEU A 129 0.70 -20.96 6.74
N LEU A 130 -0.61 -21.24 6.62
CA LEU A 130 -1.48 -20.48 5.75
C LEU A 130 -1.49 -18.98 6.11
N THR A 131 -1.71 -18.65 7.38
CA THR A 131 -1.74 -17.25 7.83
C THR A 131 -0.43 -16.52 7.61
N PRO A 132 0.74 -17.02 8.06
CA PRO A 132 1.99 -16.31 7.81
C PRO A 132 2.31 -16.20 6.32
N VAL A 133 1.97 -17.18 5.49
CA VAL A 133 2.20 -17.11 4.04
C VAL A 133 1.28 -16.07 3.41
N VAL A 134 0.02 -15.98 3.81
CA VAL A 134 -0.91 -14.96 3.29
C VAL A 134 -0.42 -13.54 3.68
N VAL A 135 -0.04 -13.32 4.95
CA VAL A 135 0.52 -12.03 5.38
C VAL A 135 1.80 -11.70 4.60
N PHE A 136 2.69 -12.68 4.45
CA PHE A 136 3.93 -12.52 3.68
C PHE A 136 3.67 -12.17 2.21
N CYS A 137 2.75 -12.86 1.55
CA CYS A 137 2.32 -12.52 0.18
C CYS A 137 1.72 -11.11 0.12
N GLY A 138 0.97 -10.70 1.16
CA GLY A 138 0.47 -9.34 1.29
C GLY A 138 1.60 -8.30 1.29
N VAL A 139 2.62 -8.53 2.11
CA VAL A 139 3.80 -7.66 2.15
C VAL A 139 4.50 -7.62 0.80
N LEU A 140 4.77 -8.78 0.18
CA LEU A 140 5.45 -8.86 -1.11
C LEU A 140 4.66 -8.22 -2.27
N SER A 141 3.33 -8.18 -2.16
CA SER A 141 2.48 -7.58 -3.20
C SER A 141 2.75 -6.10 -3.43
N ASN A 142 3.31 -5.42 -2.44
CA ASN A 142 3.67 -4.00 -2.54
C ASN A 142 4.79 -3.71 -3.57
N ALA A 143 5.53 -4.72 -4.03
CA ALA A 143 6.43 -4.58 -5.18
C ALA A 143 5.69 -4.15 -6.45
N ALA A 144 4.43 -4.55 -6.58
CA ALA A 144 3.56 -4.30 -7.72
C ALA A 144 2.42 -3.32 -7.39
N SER A 145 2.65 -2.38 -6.51
CA SER A 145 1.68 -1.38 -6.09
C SER A 145 0.40 -2.01 -5.46
N GLU A 146 -0.78 -1.80 -6.02
CA GLU A 146 -2.05 -2.15 -5.38
C GLU A 146 -2.62 -3.54 -5.75
N VAL A 147 -1.89 -4.33 -6.52
CA VAL A 147 -2.34 -5.66 -6.99
C VAL A 147 -2.73 -6.59 -5.83
N GLY A 148 -2.06 -6.45 -4.68
CA GLY A 148 -2.37 -7.22 -3.49
C GLY A 148 -3.79 -7.02 -2.97
N TYR A 149 -4.33 -5.81 -3.01
CA TYR A 149 -5.70 -5.53 -2.59
C TYR A 149 -6.74 -6.20 -3.48
N VAL A 150 -6.53 -6.12 -4.78
CA VAL A 150 -7.51 -6.63 -5.76
C VAL A 150 -7.49 -8.15 -5.83
N LEU A 151 -6.31 -8.77 -5.76
CA LEU A 151 -6.12 -10.18 -6.04
C LEU A 151 -5.95 -11.02 -4.78
N LEU A 152 -5.05 -10.63 -3.87
CA LEU A 152 -4.71 -11.46 -2.71
C LEU A 152 -5.80 -11.44 -1.64
N VAL A 153 -6.43 -10.29 -1.39
CA VAL A 153 -7.41 -10.14 -0.32
C VAL A 153 -8.63 -11.04 -0.55
N PRO A 154 -9.30 -11.03 -1.72
CA PRO A 154 -10.39 -11.98 -2.02
C PRO A 154 -9.91 -13.43 -2.02
N LEU A 155 -8.76 -13.72 -2.62
CA LEU A 155 -8.17 -15.05 -2.68
C LEU A 155 -7.94 -15.64 -1.29
N ALA A 156 -7.43 -14.85 -0.34
CA ALA A 156 -7.19 -15.29 1.03
C ALA A 156 -8.48 -15.66 1.75
N ALA A 157 -9.57 -14.94 1.55
CA ALA A 157 -10.88 -15.30 2.11
C ALA A 157 -11.34 -16.69 1.64
N LEU A 158 -11.19 -16.97 0.35
CA LEU A 158 -11.59 -18.26 -0.24
C LEU A 158 -10.72 -19.40 0.25
N ILE A 159 -9.42 -19.21 0.32
CA ILE A 159 -8.49 -20.24 0.77
C ILE A 159 -8.68 -20.55 2.26
N PHE A 160 -8.96 -19.52 3.09
CA PHE A 160 -9.30 -19.73 4.49
C PHE A 160 -10.60 -20.53 4.62
N LYS A 161 -11.63 -20.19 3.84
CA LYS A 161 -12.88 -20.98 3.76
C LYS A 161 -12.60 -22.44 3.37
N ALA A 162 -11.81 -22.66 2.32
CA ALA A 162 -11.43 -24.02 1.88
C ALA A 162 -10.58 -24.77 2.92
N ALA A 163 -9.84 -24.06 3.76
CA ALA A 163 -9.10 -24.64 4.88
C ALA A 163 -9.96 -24.88 6.13
N GLY A 164 -11.26 -24.56 6.09
CA GLY A 164 -12.18 -24.69 7.22
C GLY A 164 -12.02 -23.59 8.27
N ARG A 165 -11.48 -22.43 7.89
CA ARG A 165 -11.31 -21.25 8.73
C ARG A 165 -12.27 -20.15 8.31
N HIS A 166 -12.52 -19.17 9.19
CA HIS A 166 -13.41 -18.07 8.87
C HIS A 166 -12.87 -17.21 7.71
N PRO A 167 -13.64 -16.97 6.62
CA PRO A 167 -13.15 -16.23 5.45
C PRO A 167 -12.69 -14.81 5.76
N VAL A 168 -13.40 -14.10 6.65
CA VAL A 168 -13.07 -12.74 7.06
C VAL A 168 -11.70 -12.70 7.76
N LEU A 169 -11.28 -13.77 8.44
CA LEU A 169 -9.95 -13.86 9.02
C LEU A 169 -8.86 -13.86 7.94
N GLY A 170 -9.10 -14.59 6.83
CA GLY A 170 -8.20 -14.57 5.68
C GLY A 170 -8.13 -13.22 5.00
N LEU A 171 -9.28 -12.59 4.81
CA LEU A 171 -9.40 -11.23 4.28
C LEU A 171 -8.64 -10.22 5.15
N ALA A 172 -8.84 -10.26 6.46
CA ALA A 172 -8.18 -9.37 7.42
C ALA A 172 -6.66 -9.59 7.44
N ALA A 173 -6.20 -10.86 7.40
CA ALA A 173 -4.77 -11.19 7.37
C ALA A 173 -4.09 -10.69 6.10
N ALA A 174 -4.72 -10.90 4.94
CA ALA A 174 -4.20 -10.41 3.66
C ALA A 174 -4.18 -8.88 3.61
N PHE A 175 -5.29 -8.24 3.98
CA PHE A 175 -5.39 -6.79 4.03
C PHE A 175 -4.34 -6.17 4.98
N ALA A 176 -4.16 -6.74 6.16
CA ALA A 176 -3.13 -6.29 7.11
C ALA A 176 -1.71 -6.47 6.55
N GLY A 177 -1.45 -7.55 5.81
CA GLY A 177 -0.18 -7.77 5.14
C GLY A 177 0.10 -6.74 4.04
N VAL A 178 -0.90 -6.46 3.20
CA VAL A 178 -0.79 -5.46 2.14
C VAL A 178 -0.63 -4.06 2.72
N SER A 179 -1.52 -3.65 3.64
CA SER A 179 -1.51 -2.30 4.23
C SER A 179 -0.31 -2.08 5.16
N GLY A 180 -0.02 -3.05 6.04
CA GLY A 180 1.07 -2.96 7.02
C GLY A 180 2.45 -3.13 6.38
N GLY A 181 2.52 -3.80 5.23
CA GLY A 181 3.75 -4.07 4.51
C GLY A 181 4.18 -2.98 3.54
N TYR A 182 3.51 -1.85 3.52
CA TYR A 182 3.57 -0.79 2.50
C TYR A 182 4.94 -0.54 1.84
N SER A 183 6.03 -0.51 2.57
CA SER A 183 7.39 -0.34 2.02
C SER A 183 8.32 -1.53 2.30
N ALA A 184 7.83 -2.58 2.96
CA ALA A 184 8.62 -3.77 3.20
C ALA A 184 8.59 -4.67 1.97
N ASN A 185 9.77 -5.08 1.47
CA ASN A 185 9.85 -5.95 0.31
C ASN A 185 11.23 -6.60 0.18
N PHE A 186 11.34 -7.58 -0.69
CA PHE A 186 12.63 -8.20 -1.10
C PHE A 186 13.23 -7.57 -2.33
N VAL A 187 12.44 -6.87 -3.11
CA VAL A 187 12.85 -6.18 -4.33
C VAL A 187 12.49 -4.71 -4.22
N LEU A 188 13.23 -3.87 -4.93
CA LEU A 188 12.90 -2.46 -5.04
C LEU A 188 11.57 -2.30 -5.78
N GLY A 189 10.63 -1.58 -5.17
CA GLY A 189 9.34 -1.24 -5.75
C GLY A 189 9.35 0.14 -6.42
N THR A 190 8.18 0.61 -6.84
CA THR A 190 8.00 1.94 -7.43
C THR A 190 8.22 3.08 -6.44
N ILE A 191 7.98 2.82 -5.17
CA ILE A 191 8.09 3.81 -4.08
C ILE A 191 9.55 4.17 -3.78
N ASP A 192 10.46 3.20 -3.91
CA ASP A 192 11.86 3.42 -3.56
C ASP A 192 12.55 4.50 -4.43
N PRO A 193 12.47 4.46 -5.77
CA PRO A 193 13.02 5.54 -6.60
C PRO A 193 12.25 6.86 -6.43
N LEU A 194 10.95 6.82 -6.12
CA LEU A 194 10.15 8.01 -5.83
C LEU A 194 10.68 8.72 -4.59
N LEU A 195 10.83 8.00 -3.48
CA LEU A 195 11.32 8.55 -2.22
C LEU A 195 12.80 8.95 -2.30
N ALA A 196 13.63 8.18 -3.02
CA ALA A 196 15.03 8.54 -3.26
C ALA A 196 15.14 9.85 -4.02
N GLY A 197 14.35 10.07 -5.07
CA GLY A 197 14.35 11.31 -5.84
C GLY A 197 13.90 12.51 -5.01
N LEU A 198 12.83 12.39 -4.24
CA LEU A 198 12.36 13.45 -3.35
C LEU A 198 13.40 13.79 -2.25
N SER A 199 14.02 12.75 -1.67
CA SER A 199 15.07 12.93 -0.67
C SER A 199 16.32 13.59 -1.25
N GLN A 200 16.66 13.25 -2.50
CA GLN A 200 17.79 13.86 -3.21
C GLN A 200 17.55 15.33 -3.47
N GLU A 201 16.39 15.72 -3.97
CA GLU A 201 16.05 17.15 -4.16
C GLU A 201 16.14 17.94 -2.85
N ALA A 202 15.64 17.38 -1.76
CA ALA A 202 15.73 18.01 -0.45
C ALA A 202 17.20 18.14 0.04
N ALA A 203 18.02 17.12 -0.15
CA ALA A 203 19.44 17.16 0.21
C ALA A 203 20.22 18.16 -0.64
N GLN A 204 19.90 18.29 -1.92
CA GLN A 204 20.55 19.20 -2.86
C GLN A 204 20.30 20.68 -2.58
N ILE A 205 19.33 21.03 -1.73
CA ILE A 205 19.20 22.39 -1.19
C ILE A 205 20.45 22.79 -0.41
N ILE A 206 21.12 21.85 0.26
CA ILE A 206 22.30 22.08 1.08
C ILE A 206 23.58 21.71 0.32
N ASP A 207 23.60 20.54 -0.30
CA ASP A 207 24.74 20.02 -1.09
C ASP A 207 24.28 19.63 -2.50
N PRO A 208 24.47 20.49 -3.51
CA PRO A 208 24.04 20.23 -4.88
C PRO A 208 24.64 18.97 -5.53
N ALA A 209 25.73 18.41 -4.99
CA ALA A 209 26.36 17.21 -5.49
C ALA A 209 25.82 15.92 -4.82
N TYR A 210 24.97 16.06 -3.83
CA TYR A 210 24.44 14.91 -3.09
C TYR A 210 23.56 14.02 -3.97
N THR A 211 23.78 12.70 -3.88
CA THR A 211 22.98 11.70 -4.60
C THR A 211 22.39 10.68 -3.62
N VAL A 212 21.14 10.32 -3.81
CA VAL A 212 20.45 9.31 -3.00
C VAL A 212 20.18 8.06 -3.85
N SER A 213 20.71 6.94 -3.43
CA SER A 213 20.43 5.66 -4.10
C SER A 213 19.00 5.20 -3.81
N PRO A 214 18.24 4.71 -4.81
CA PRO A 214 16.97 4.02 -4.56
C PRO A 214 17.08 2.83 -3.62
N ALA A 215 18.26 2.22 -3.51
CA ALA A 215 18.55 1.10 -2.60
C ALA A 215 18.95 1.55 -1.18
N ALA A 216 18.96 2.83 -0.87
CA ALA A 216 19.44 3.33 0.43
C ALA A 216 18.73 2.68 1.63
N ASN A 217 17.46 2.30 1.46
CA ASN A 217 16.63 1.71 2.51
C ASN A 217 16.47 0.18 2.40
N TYR A 218 17.20 -0.48 1.49
CA TYR A 218 17.00 -1.87 1.13
C TYR A 218 17.09 -2.83 2.32
N TYR A 219 18.10 -2.68 3.17
CA TYR A 219 18.27 -3.56 4.33
C TYR A 219 17.14 -3.45 5.34
N PHE A 220 16.64 -2.24 5.55
CA PHE A 220 15.49 -2.01 6.40
C PHE A 220 14.22 -2.66 5.82
N MET A 221 13.97 -2.50 4.52
CA MET A 221 12.84 -3.13 3.83
C MET A 221 12.90 -4.66 3.96
N PHE A 222 14.06 -5.24 3.69
CA PHE A 222 14.28 -6.69 3.74
C PHE A 222 13.98 -7.24 5.14
N VAL A 223 14.54 -6.64 6.20
CA VAL A 223 14.34 -7.08 7.59
C VAL A 223 12.90 -6.84 8.05
N SER A 224 12.32 -5.70 7.70
CA SER A 224 10.93 -5.35 8.07
C SER A 224 9.91 -6.31 7.46
N THR A 225 10.19 -6.91 6.30
CA THR A 225 9.34 -7.94 5.69
C THR A 225 9.11 -9.13 6.64
N PHE A 226 10.16 -9.62 7.28
CA PHE A 226 10.04 -10.72 8.24
C PHE A 226 9.35 -10.27 9.53
N LEU A 227 9.70 -9.08 10.03
CA LEU A 227 9.09 -8.53 11.24
C LEU A 227 7.58 -8.35 11.07
N ILE A 228 7.14 -7.71 9.97
CA ILE A 228 5.72 -7.46 9.70
C ILE A 228 4.98 -8.78 9.49
N THR A 229 5.58 -9.72 8.78
CA THR A 229 4.99 -11.05 8.59
C THR A 229 4.79 -11.76 9.93
N ALA A 230 5.79 -11.76 10.79
CA ALA A 230 5.72 -12.40 12.11
C ALA A 230 4.68 -11.74 13.02
N LEU A 231 4.64 -10.39 13.05
CA LEU A 231 3.66 -9.63 13.82
C LEU A 231 2.24 -9.83 13.28
N GLY A 232 2.04 -9.75 11.97
CA GLY A 232 0.75 -9.97 11.32
C GLY A 232 0.23 -11.38 11.58
N TRP A 233 1.08 -12.39 11.47
CA TRP A 233 0.75 -13.76 11.84
C TRP A 233 0.35 -13.87 13.32
N TRP A 234 1.17 -13.34 14.24
CA TRP A 234 0.91 -13.41 15.68
C TRP A 234 -0.40 -12.70 16.06
N VAL A 235 -0.64 -11.49 15.55
CA VAL A 235 -1.88 -10.73 15.79
C VAL A 235 -3.09 -11.49 15.26
N THR A 236 -3.01 -11.99 14.03
CA THR A 236 -4.11 -12.73 13.41
C THR A 236 -4.46 -13.98 14.21
N GLU A 237 -3.48 -14.80 14.59
CA GLU A 237 -3.73 -16.08 15.29
C GLU A 237 -4.05 -15.91 16.78
N LYS A 238 -3.46 -14.92 17.44
CA LYS A 238 -3.58 -14.80 18.91
C LYS A 238 -4.60 -13.78 19.37
N LEU A 239 -4.89 -12.77 18.56
CA LEU A 239 -5.81 -11.70 18.94
C LEU A 239 -7.11 -11.70 18.12
N VAL A 240 -7.03 -11.91 16.82
CA VAL A 240 -8.19 -11.80 15.92
C VAL A 240 -8.96 -13.13 15.85
N ALA A 241 -8.29 -14.23 15.54
CA ALA A 241 -8.93 -15.54 15.37
C ALA A 241 -9.75 -15.96 16.60
N PRO A 242 -9.23 -15.90 17.86
CA PRO A 242 -10.01 -16.31 19.02
C PRO A 242 -11.27 -15.45 19.26
N ARG A 243 -11.23 -14.18 18.90
CA ARG A 243 -12.40 -13.29 19.02
C ARG A 243 -13.48 -13.63 18.01
N MET A 244 -13.08 -13.87 16.76
CA MET A 244 -14.03 -14.25 15.70
C MET A 244 -14.66 -15.61 15.94
N GLU A 245 -13.90 -16.56 16.49
CA GLU A 245 -14.41 -17.89 16.86
C GLU A 245 -15.35 -17.82 18.07
N ALA A 246 -15.09 -16.94 19.05
CA ALA A 246 -15.92 -16.74 20.23
C ALA A 246 -17.27 -16.08 19.92
N ASP A 247 -17.31 -15.15 18.96
CA ASP A 247 -18.51 -14.44 18.55
C ASP A 247 -19.48 -15.31 17.75
N GLY A 248 -19.12 -16.59 17.49
CA GLY A 248 -19.97 -17.56 16.78
C GLY A 248 -20.39 -17.06 15.39
N ALA A 249 -19.60 -16.19 14.79
CA ALA A 249 -19.86 -15.66 13.47
C ALA A 249 -20.00 -16.84 12.52
N ALA A 250 -21.24 -17.17 12.16
CA ALA A 250 -21.55 -18.24 11.21
C ALA A 250 -20.72 -17.98 9.95
N ILE A 251 -20.05 -19.02 9.46
CA ILE A 251 -19.41 -18.97 8.15
C ILE A 251 -20.53 -18.56 7.18
N VAL A 252 -20.53 -17.30 6.78
CA VAL A 252 -21.53 -16.81 5.82
C VAL A 252 -21.21 -17.56 4.53
N ASP A 253 -22.10 -18.45 4.13
CA ASP A 253 -22.09 -19.07 2.83
C ASP A 253 -22.45 -18.02 1.77
N GLY A 254 -21.54 -17.08 1.57
CA GLY A 254 -21.57 -16.20 0.41
C GLY A 254 -21.22 -17.06 -0.80
N ASP A 255 -22.11 -17.04 -1.77
CA ASP A 255 -21.88 -17.62 -3.08
C ASP A 255 -20.70 -16.86 -3.69
N GLY A 256 -19.50 -17.41 -3.54
CA GLY A 256 -18.32 -16.87 -4.18
C GLY A 256 -18.51 -17.12 -5.66
N GLY A 257 -18.79 -16.04 -6.43
CA GLY A 257 -19.04 -16.14 -7.85
C GLY A 257 -17.94 -16.89 -8.62
N GLU A 258 -18.16 -17.16 -9.91
CA GLU A 258 -17.25 -17.93 -10.78
C GLU A 258 -15.78 -17.48 -10.69
N ASP A 259 -15.53 -16.18 -10.49
CA ASP A 259 -14.18 -15.59 -10.29
C ASP A 259 -13.48 -16.14 -9.03
N ALA A 260 -14.26 -16.49 -8.01
CA ALA A 260 -13.76 -17.02 -6.75
C ALA A 260 -13.32 -18.49 -6.88
N GLU A 261 -14.06 -19.28 -7.63
CA GLU A 261 -13.67 -20.67 -7.91
C GLU A 261 -12.44 -20.72 -8.82
N GLU A 262 -12.33 -19.79 -9.77
CA GLU A 262 -11.17 -19.68 -10.65
C GLU A 262 -9.90 -19.30 -9.89
N ALA A 263 -9.98 -18.44 -8.90
CA ALA A 263 -8.87 -18.02 -8.06
C ALA A 263 -8.27 -19.16 -7.22
N VAL A 264 -9.05 -20.18 -6.87
CA VAL A 264 -8.59 -21.35 -6.07
C VAL A 264 -8.09 -22.49 -6.95
N LYS A 265 -8.30 -22.43 -8.28
CA LYS A 265 -7.81 -23.48 -9.18
C LYS A 265 -6.29 -23.58 -9.17
N PRO A 266 -5.73 -24.79 -9.26
CA PRO A 266 -4.30 -24.98 -9.46
C PRO A 266 -3.82 -24.26 -10.72
N LEU A 267 -2.58 -23.75 -10.67
CA LEU A 267 -1.95 -23.09 -11.82
C LEU A 267 -2.05 -23.93 -13.09
N ALA A 268 -2.49 -23.30 -14.17
CA ALA A 268 -2.54 -23.91 -15.49
C ALA A 268 -1.12 -24.30 -15.99
N PRO A 269 -1.00 -25.27 -16.90
CA PRO A 269 0.30 -25.64 -17.46
C PRO A 269 1.04 -24.47 -18.11
N GLU A 270 0.33 -23.54 -18.73
CA GLU A 270 0.86 -22.33 -19.34
C GLU A 270 1.46 -21.40 -18.29
N GLU A 271 0.74 -21.19 -17.17
CA GLU A 271 1.21 -20.36 -16.04
C GLU A 271 2.48 -20.94 -15.41
N LYS A 272 2.55 -22.27 -15.24
CA LYS A 272 3.75 -22.94 -14.73
C LYS A 272 4.96 -22.78 -15.66
N ARG A 273 4.74 -22.86 -16.99
CA ARG A 273 5.79 -22.59 -17.97
C ARG A 273 6.21 -21.14 -17.96
N GLY A 274 5.27 -20.20 -17.90
CA GLY A 274 5.52 -18.75 -17.76
C GLY A 274 6.38 -18.45 -16.53
N LEU A 275 6.03 -19.01 -15.37
CA LEU A 275 6.82 -18.88 -14.14
C LEU A 275 8.23 -19.44 -14.27
N ALA A 276 8.39 -20.58 -14.94
CA ALA A 276 9.72 -21.17 -15.20
C ALA A 276 10.57 -20.25 -16.08
N TYR A 277 10.00 -19.72 -17.18
CA TYR A 277 10.72 -18.77 -18.04
C TYR A 277 11.06 -17.47 -17.32
N ALA A 278 10.12 -16.91 -16.55
CA ALA A 278 10.36 -15.71 -15.75
C ALA A 278 11.47 -15.93 -14.70
N SER A 279 11.49 -17.11 -14.04
CA SER A 279 12.55 -17.47 -13.08
C SER A 279 13.92 -17.60 -13.73
N VAL A 280 14.00 -18.20 -14.92
CA VAL A 280 15.25 -18.30 -15.69
C VAL A 280 15.70 -16.90 -16.14
N ALA A 281 14.80 -16.08 -16.67
CA ALA A 281 15.13 -14.72 -17.09
C ALA A 281 15.64 -13.89 -15.90
N PHE A 282 14.99 -13.98 -14.74
CA PHE A 282 15.41 -13.31 -13.52
C PHE A 282 16.82 -13.77 -13.08
N ALA A 283 17.08 -15.08 -13.07
CA ALA A 283 18.39 -15.63 -12.70
C ALA A 283 19.50 -15.18 -13.66
N VAL A 284 19.21 -15.16 -14.97
CA VAL A 284 20.17 -14.68 -15.99
C VAL A 284 20.45 -13.19 -15.79
N MET A 285 19.42 -12.37 -15.62
CA MET A 285 19.58 -10.92 -15.42
C MET A 285 20.37 -10.62 -14.15
N THR A 286 20.06 -11.33 -13.04
CA THR A 286 20.79 -11.15 -11.77
C THR A 286 22.26 -11.63 -11.86
N GLY A 287 22.53 -12.63 -12.70
CA GLY A 287 23.90 -13.12 -12.91
C GLY A 287 24.74 -12.27 -13.87
N LEU A 288 24.11 -11.34 -14.60
CA LEU A 288 24.79 -10.41 -15.51
C LEU A 288 25.14 -9.06 -14.86
N ILE A 289 24.55 -8.76 -13.70
CA ILE A 289 24.82 -7.57 -12.88
C ILE A 289 25.83 -7.91 -11.79
#